data_81d5df32a6874263f483739946146238
#
_entry.id   81d5df32a6874263f483739946146238
#
_cell.length_a   1.000
_cell.length_b   1.000
_cell.length_c   1.000
_cell.angle_alpha   90.00
_cell.angle_beta   90.00
_cell.angle_gamma   90.00
#
_symmetry.space_group_name_H-M   'P 1'
#
loop_
_entity.id
_entity.type
_entity.pdbx_description
1 polymer ?
#
loop_
_entity_poly.entity_id
_entity_poly.type
_entity_poly.pdbx_seq_one_letter_code
_entity_poly.pdbx_strand_id
1 'polypeptide(L)'
;MKAFINIPILILLIPAVSIKAFDIPTSNSIDNWIVLQDDVTWIGWADHSDFPVCQTRADLPYPMKSISNIIEDIENYPNVFKRITTAKILDDDIAYLMLDMPFPFSDRDYIIQFIKDKSETDWVFNFKAVTHVDAPPNERSVRLINAAGAWLIRPISNNETAVTYTWNGELLGDFPSWALPKAWKTQGNEIIEWLGEALNE
;
A
#
# COMPACT_ATOMS: atom_id res chain seq x y z
N MET A 1 4.02 -36.07 56.75
CA MET A 1 4.89 -35.86 55.56
C MET A 1 3.98 -35.48 54.40
N LYS A 2 4.00 -34.21 53.96
CA LYS A 2 3.25 -33.74 52.75
C LYS A 2 4.25 -33.68 51.59
N ALA A 3 4.05 -34.53 50.57
CA ALA A 3 4.86 -34.54 49.38
C ALA A 3 4.47 -33.34 48.49
N PHE A 4 5.42 -32.45 48.23
CA PHE A 4 5.27 -31.39 47.23
C PHE A 4 5.56 -31.98 45.84
N ILE A 5 4.56 -32.00 44.97
CA ILE A 5 4.71 -32.39 43.56
C ILE A 5 5.20 -31.13 42.82
N ASN A 6 6.45 -31.12 42.40
CA ASN A 6 7.02 -30.13 41.49
C ASN A 6 6.54 -30.44 40.05
N ILE A 7 5.64 -29.66 39.52
CA ILE A 7 5.25 -29.70 38.10
C ILE A 7 6.20 -28.78 37.32
N PRO A 8 7.00 -29.32 36.37
CA PRO A 8 7.87 -28.48 35.56
C PRO A 8 6.98 -27.65 34.61
N ILE A 9 7.11 -26.33 34.69
CA ILE A 9 6.51 -25.42 33.71
C ILE A 9 7.31 -25.56 32.41
N LEU A 10 6.71 -26.21 31.41
CA LEU A 10 7.23 -26.27 30.05
C LEU A 10 6.99 -24.92 29.38
N ILE A 11 8.00 -24.06 29.33
CA ILE A 11 7.94 -22.80 28.55
C ILE A 11 8.04 -23.19 27.07
N LEU A 12 6.91 -23.15 26.38
CA LEU A 12 6.87 -23.25 24.92
C LEU A 12 7.47 -21.97 24.34
N LEU A 13 8.72 -22.05 23.88
CA LEU A 13 9.31 -21.01 23.03
C LEU A 13 8.60 -21.06 21.67
N ILE A 14 7.61 -20.19 21.46
CA ILE A 14 7.04 -19.93 20.15
C ILE A 14 8.11 -19.18 19.37
N PRO A 15 8.63 -19.71 18.24
CA PRO A 15 9.56 -18.97 17.43
C PRO A 15 8.87 -17.70 16.94
N ALA A 16 9.43 -16.54 17.24
CA ALA A 16 9.00 -15.27 16.65
C ALA A 16 9.24 -15.41 15.14
N VAL A 17 8.15 -15.52 14.37
CA VAL A 17 8.21 -15.39 12.91
C VAL A 17 8.62 -13.95 12.66
N SER A 18 9.88 -13.75 12.28
CA SER A 18 10.36 -12.46 11.83
C SER A 18 9.64 -12.15 10.50
N ILE A 19 8.61 -11.32 10.56
CA ILE A 19 7.98 -10.75 9.36
C ILE A 19 9.08 -9.88 8.73
N LYS A 20 9.65 -10.36 7.63
CA LYS A 20 10.61 -9.60 6.85
C LYS A 20 9.82 -8.47 6.20
N ALA A 21 9.88 -7.27 6.77
CA ALA A 21 9.24 -6.10 6.20
C ALA A 21 9.74 -5.93 4.77
N PHE A 22 8.83 -5.93 3.81
CA PHE A 22 9.16 -5.70 2.41
C PHE A 22 9.33 -4.19 2.20
N ASP A 23 10.52 -3.78 1.80
CA ASP A 23 10.81 -2.39 1.42
C ASP A 23 10.69 -2.27 -0.11
N ILE A 24 9.76 -1.47 -0.58
CA ILE A 24 9.65 -1.16 -2.02
C ILE A 24 10.77 -0.19 -2.40
N PRO A 25 11.54 -0.50 -3.46
CA PRO A 25 12.52 0.43 -3.98
C PRO A 25 11.83 1.69 -4.52
N THR A 26 12.23 2.85 -4.02
CA THR A 26 11.62 4.15 -4.34
C THR A 26 12.00 4.69 -5.71
N SER A 27 12.83 4.02 -6.50
CA SER A 27 13.29 4.53 -7.79
C SER A 27 13.72 3.41 -8.74
N ASN A 28 14.13 3.77 -9.91
CA ASN A 28 14.63 3.08 -11.11
C ASN A 28 15.45 1.77 -10.93
N SER A 29 15.44 1.16 -9.76
CA SER A 29 16.17 -0.09 -9.46
C SER A 29 15.40 -1.36 -9.85
N ILE A 30 14.15 -1.23 -10.27
CA ILE A 30 13.40 -2.36 -10.83
C ILE A 30 13.49 -2.29 -12.34
N ASP A 31 14.18 -3.26 -12.89
CA ASP A 31 14.29 -3.49 -14.33
C ASP A 31 13.26 -4.56 -14.76
N ASN A 32 13.10 -4.72 -16.07
CA ASN A 32 12.27 -5.78 -16.66
C ASN A 32 10.76 -5.67 -16.35
N TRP A 33 10.21 -4.46 -16.38
CA TRP A 33 8.79 -4.24 -16.27
C TRP A 33 7.99 -4.95 -17.38
N ILE A 34 6.99 -5.73 -17.00
CA ILE A 34 5.95 -6.19 -17.91
C ILE A 34 4.90 -5.09 -18.01
N VAL A 35 4.82 -4.45 -19.17
CA VAL A 35 3.91 -3.32 -19.41
C VAL A 35 2.50 -3.84 -19.61
N LEU A 36 1.57 -3.33 -18.82
CA LEU A 36 0.12 -3.64 -18.88
C LEU A 36 -0.65 -2.54 -19.63
N GLN A 37 -0.12 -1.32 -19.60
CA GLN A 37 -0.66 -0.16 -20.29
C GLN A 37 0.47 0.85 -20.56
N ASP A 38 0.48 1.41 -21.77
CA ASP A 38 1.40 2.45 -22.19
C ASP A 38 0.61 3.55 -22.92
N ASP A 39 0.05 4.45 -22.13
CA ASP A 39 -0.83 5.54 -22.56
C ASP A 39 -0.59 6.75 -21.66
N VAL A 40 -1.54 7.70 -21.57
CA VAL A 40 -1.51 8.85 -20.63
C VAL A 40 -1.18 8.39 -19.20
N THR A 41 -1.72 7.26 -18.81
CA THR A 41 -1.30 6.54 -17.61
C THR A 41 -0.50 5.31 -18.01
N TRP A 42 0.78 5.27 -17.64
CA TRP A 42 1.60 4.08 -17.80
C TRP A 42 1.40 3.12 -16.61
N ILE A 43 1.24 1.83 -16.87
CA ILE A 43 1.10 0.80 -15.83
C ILE A 43 1.95 -0.41 -16.18
N GLY A 44 2.72 -0.88 -15.21
CA GLY A 44 3.53 -2.09 -15.35
C GLY A 44 3.65 -2.86 -14.03
N TRP A 45 4.17 -4.08 -14.14
CA TRP A 45 4.55 -4.88 -12.99
C TRP A 45 5.84 -5.62 -13.25
N ALA A 46 6.54 -6.01 -12.18
CA ALA A 46 7.75 -6.82 -12.22
C ALA A 46 7.85 -7.67 -10.95
N ASP A 47 8.55 -8.80 -11.03
CA ASP A 47 8.95 -9.53 -9.82
C ASP A 47 10.15 -8.83 -9.16
N HIS A 48 10.04 -8.57 -7.87
CA HIS A 48 11.12 -8.02 -7.07
C HIS A 48 11.15 -8.68 -5.68
N SER A 49 12.27 -9.32 -5.34
CA SER A 49 12.46 -9.99 -4.04
C SER A 49 11.34 -10.99 -3.69
N ASP A 50 10.90 -11.76 -4.68
CA ASP A 50 9.82 -12.77 -4.60
C ASP A 50 8.39 -12.17 -4.47
N PHE A 51 8.23 -10.86 -4.70
CA PHE A 51 6.92 -10.20 -4.70
C PHE A 51 6.60 -9.56 -6.03
N PRO A 52 5.33 -9.59 -6.47
CA PRO A 52 4.88 -8.79 -7.60
C PRO A 52 4.84 -7.32 -7.18
N VAL A 53 5.66 -6.50 -7.78
CA VAL A 53 5.65 -5.04 -7.61
C VAL A 53 4.96 -4.42 -8.81
N CYS A 54 3.97 -3.60 -8.55
CA CYS A 54 3.22 -2.87 -9.56
C CYS A 54 3.57 -1.38 -9.50
N GLN A 55 3.48 -0.71 -10.63
CA GLN A 55 3.70 0.73 -10.71
C GLN A 55 2.75 1.38 -11.69
N THR A 56 2.22 2.56 -11.34
CA THR A 56 1.53 3.47 -12.24
C THR A 56 2.25 4.81 -12.28
N ARG A 57 2.25 5.46 -13.46
CA ARG A 57 2.87 6.77 -13.69
C ARG A 57 1.95 7.63 -14.52
N ALA A 58 1.84 8.91 -14.15
CA ALA A 58 1.13 9.91 -14.93
C ALA A 58 1.66 11.31 -14.61
N ASP A 59 1.55 12.20 -15.58
CA ASP A 59 1.78 13.63 -15.38
C ASP A 59 0.42 14.29 -15.11
N LEU A 60 0.32 14.99 -13.98
CA LEU A 60 -0.91 15.66 -13.55
C LEU A 60 -0.76 17.17 -13.61
N PRO A 61 -1.76 17.91 -14.19
CA PRO A 61 -1.71 19.36 -14.37
C PRO A 61 -2.02 20.10 -13.04
N TYR A 62 -1.31 19.75 -11.97
CA TYR A 62 -1.48 20.31 -10.64
C TYR A 62 -0.15 20.53 -9.94
N PRO A 63 -0.05 21.55 -9.07
CA PRO A 63 1.13 21.77 -8.26
C PRO A 63 1.40 20.58 -7.32
N MET A 64 2.68 20.26 -7.14
CA MET A 64 3.12 19.17 -6.26
C MET A 64 2.53 19.25 -4.85
N LYS A 65 2.35 20.48 -4.33
CA LYS A 65 1.77 20.69 -2.99
C LYS A 65 0.29 20.26 -2.91
N SER A 66 -0.50 20.48 -3.96
CA SER A 66 -1.91 20.07 -3.99
C SER A 66 -2.01 18.54 -3.94
N ILE A 67 -1.20 17.84 -4.72
CA ILE A 67 -1.12 16.39 -4.74
C ILE A 67 -0.67 15.84 -3.37
N SER A 68 0.38 16.44 -2.81
CA SER A 68 0.90 16.02 -1.49
C SER A 68 -0.13 16.17 -0.37
N ASN A 69 -0.96 17.21 -0.42
CA ASN A 69 -2.01 17.40 0.58
C ASN A 69 -3.00 16.23 0.60
N ILE A 70 -3.38 15.70 -0.58
CA ILE A 70 -4.26 14.54 -0.66
C ILE A 70 -3.55 13.27 -0.17
N ILE A 71 -2.29 13.04 -0.58
CA ILE A 71 -1.52 11.86 -0.17
C ILE A 71 -1.29 11.84 1.35
N GLU A 72 -1.15 12.99 1.98
CA GLU A 72 -0.87 13.11 3.42
C GLU A 72 -2.13 13.04 4.28
N ASP A 73 -3.31 13.26 3.71
CA ASP A 73 -4.60 13.25 4.41
C ASP A 73 -5.22 11.84 4.39
N ILE A 74 -4.57 10.91 5.12
CA ILE A 74 -4.94 9.48 5.10
C ILE A 74 -6.36 9.27 5.62
N GLU A 75 -6.82 10.03 6.62
CA GLU A 75 -8.18 9.88 7.16
C GLU A 75 -9.26 10.18 6.11
N ASN A 76 -8.93 11.02 5.13
CA ASN A 76 -9.83 11.38 4.04
C ASN A 76 -9.79 10.40 2.84
N TYR A 77 -8.94 9.38 2.87
CA TYR A 77 -8.83 8.41 1.77
C TYR A 77 -10.15 7.76 1.35
N PRO A 78 -11.13 7.47 2.24
CA PRO A 78 -12.42 6.95 1.81
C PRO A 78 -13.23 7.90 0.90
N ASN A 79 -12.99 9.21 0.98
CA ASN A 79 -13.64 10.20 0.11
C ASN A 79 -12.89 10.37 -1.23
N VAL A 80 -11.60 10.02 -1.28
CA VAL A 80 -10.75 10.14 -2.48
C VAL A 80 -10.66 8.81 -3.22
N PHE A 81 -10.20 7.76 -2.55
CA PHE A 81 -9.94 6.45 -3.17
C PHE A 81 -11.12 5.51 -2.93
N LYS A 82 -12.02 5.40 -3.89
CA LYS A 82 -13.36 4.79 -3.77
C LYS A 82 -13.37 3.33 -3.29
N ARG A 83 -12.23 2.61 -3.36
CA ARG A 83 -12.11 1.27 -2.78
C ARG A 83 -11.73 1.28 -1.31
N ILE A 84 -11.27 2.39 -0.77
CA ILE A 84 -10.95 2.49 0.65
C ILE A 84 -12.23 2.83 1.40
N THR A 85 -12.76 1.87 2.15
CA THR A 85 -14.01 2.03 2.91
C THR A 85 -13.78 2.52 4.33
N THR A 86 -12.57 2.31 4.85
CA THR A 86 -12.16 2.76 6.18
C THR A 86 -10.71 3.19 6.14
N ALA A 87 -10.43 4.36 6.72
CA ALA A 87 -9.09 4.81 7.04
C ALA A 87 -9.11 5.39 8.46
N LYS A 88 -8.21 4.93 9.31
CA LYS A 88 -8.13 5.33 10.72
C LYS A 88 -6.68 5.49 11.13
N ILE A 89 -6.32 6.63 11.69
CA ILE A 89 -5.03 6.83 12.33
C ILE A 89 -5.03 6.09 13.67
N LEU A 90 -4.02 5.26 13.89
CA LEU A 90 -3.82 4.50 15.13
C LEU A 90 -2.75 5.15 16.01
N ASP A 91 -1.66 5.63 15.39
CA ASP A 91 -0.58 6.40 15.99
C ASP A 91 -0.12 7.48 15.00
N ASP A 92 0.81 8.35 15.36
CA ASP A 92 1.26 9.50 14.57
C ASP A 92 1.61 9.18 13.11
N ASP A 93 2.20 8.00 12.87
CA ASP A 93 2.63 7.52 11.54
C ASP A 93 2.03 6.15 11.18
N ILE A 94 1.07 5.64 11.97
CA ILE A 94 0.44 4.33 11.75
C ILE A 94 -1.04 4.49 11.43
N ALA A 95 -1.45 3.91 10.31
CA ALA A 95 -2.83 3.92 9.86
C ALA A 95 -3.36 2.51 9.56
N TYR A 96 -4.63 2.29 9.87
CA TYR A 96 -5.42 1.14 9.45
C TYR A 96 -6.26 1.51 8.23
N LEU A 97 -6.24 0.66 7.21
CA LEU A 97 -7.02 0.84 5.99
C LEU A 97 -7.78 -0.46 5.65
N MET A 98 -9.01 -0.30 5.14
CA MET A 98 -9.82 -1.40 4.61
C MET A 98 -10.21 -1.10 3.17
N LEU A 99 -10.03 -2.10 2.30
CA LEU A 99 -10.37 -2.04 0.89
C LEU A 99 -11.56 -2.95 0.59
N ASP A 100 -12.56 -2.38 -0.07
CA ASP A 100 -13.65 -3.11 -0.69
C ASP A 100 -13.16 -3.89 -1.92
N MET A 101 -13.53 -5.16 -2.00
CA MET A 101 -13.25 -6.02 -3.13
C MET A 101 -14.53 -6.42 -3.84
N PRO A 102 -14.51 -6.52 -5.19
CA PRO A 102 -15.71 -6.93 -5.91
C PRO A 102 -16.11 -8.37 -5.55
N PHE A 103 -17.41 -8.58 -5.32
CA PHE A 103 -17.94 -9.93 -5.10
C PHE A 103 -17.46 -10.89 -6.21
N PRO A 104 -17.02 -12.13 -5.91
CA PRO A 104 -17.20 -12.85 -4.63
C PRO A 104 -16.02 -12.77 -3.65
N PHE A 105 -15.05 -11.88 -3.86
CA PHE A 105 -13.85 -11.83 -3.05
C PHE A 105 -14.10 -11.14 -1.71
N SER A 106 -13.43 -11.63 -0.67
CA SER A 106 -13.42 -10.98 0.64
C SER A 106 -12.71 -9.62 0.57
N ASP A 107 -13.05 -8.70 1.44
CA ASP A 107 -12.33 -7.42 1.58
C ASP A 107 -10.88 -7.64 2.01
N ARG A 108 -10.05 -6.62 1.80
CA ARG A 108 -8.66 -6.60 2.28
C ARG A 108 -8.49 -5.52 3.33
N ASP A 109 -7.63 -5.79 4.30
CA ASP A 109 -7.22 -4.76 5.25
C ASP A 109 -5.71 -4.79 5.47
N TYR A 110 -5.16 -3.67 5.88
CA TYR A 110 -3.76 -3.56 6.26
C TYR A 110 -3.53 -2.44 7.25
N ILE A 111 -2.46 -2.57 8.01
CA ILE A 111 -1.94 -1.53 8.89
C ILE A 111 -0.61 -1.12 8.32
N ILE A 112 -0.42 0.16 8.11
CA ILE A 112 0.81 0.70 7.53
C ILE A 112 1.47 1.71 8.45
N GLN A 113 2.79 1.69 8.46
CA GLN A 113 3.59 2.82 8.86
C GLN A 113 3.84 3.70 7.64
N PHE A 114 3.55 4.99 7.76
CA PHE A 114 3.66 5.98 6.68
C PHE A 114 4.82 6.94 6.95
N ILE A 115 5.82 6.95 6.07
CA ILE A 115 7.06 7.69 6.22
C ILE A 115 7.18 8.71 5.09
N LYS A 116 7.42 9.97 5.45
CA LYS A 116 7.55 11.09 4.51
C LYS A 116 9.01 11.49 4.39
N ASP A 117 9.50 11.61 3.16
CA ASP A 117 10.80 12.18 2.83
C ASP A 117 10.61 13.23 1.74
N LYS A 118 10.96 14.48 2.04
CA LYS A 118 10.77 15.62 1.14
C LYS A 118 12.10 16.33 0.93
N SER A 119 12.65 16.15 -0.27
CA SER A 119 13.82 16.91 -0.73
C SER A 119 13.40 18.16 -1.52
N GLU A 120 14.37 18.89 -2.07
CA GLU A 120 14.10 20.05 -2.94
C GLU A 120 13.42 19.65 -4.25
N THR A 121 13.70 18.45 -4.77
CA THR A 121 13.24 17.98 -6.09
C THR A 121 12.22 16.87 -6.02
N ASP A 122 12.31 15.99 -5.02
CA ASP A 122 11.53 14.77 -4.91
C ASP A 122 10.82 14.69 -3.57
N TRP A 123 9.51 14.45 -3.58
CA TRP A 123 8.79 14.11 -2.37
C TRP A 123 8.37 12.64 -2.45
N VAL A 124 8.78 11.89 -1.45
CA VAL A 124 8.53 10.46 -1.35
C VAL A 124 7.69 10.17 -0.11
N PHE A 125 6.64 9.39 -0.30
CA PHE A 125 5.76 8.94 0.78
C PHE A 125 5.74 7.42 0.75
N ASN A 126 6.53 6.82 1.62
CA ASN A 126 6.63 5.37 1.74
C ASN A 126 5.62 4.85 2.75
N PHE A 127 5.08 3.67 2.50
CA PHE A 127 4.33 2.94 3.49
C PHE A 127 4.70 1.45 3.47
N LYS A 128 4.65 0.83 4.63
CA LYS A 128 4.88 -0.62 4.78
C LYS A 128 4.00 -1.21 5.87
N ALA A 129 3.65 -2.48 5.70
CA ALA A 129 2.83 -3.20 6.66
C ALA A 129 3.52 -3.30 8.02
N VAL A 130 2.74 -3.04 9.07
CA VAL A 130 3.10 -3.23 10.47
C VAL A 130 1.96 -3.92 11.21
N THR A 131 2.16 -4.24 12.47
CA THR A 131 1.11 -4.74 13.36
C THR A 131 0.79 -3.69 14.41
N HIS A 132 -0.47 -3.64 14.85
CA HIS A 132 -0.90 -2.74 15.92
C HIS A 132 -1.92 -3.43 16.83
N VAL A 133 -1.83 -3.19 18.14
CA VAL A 133 -2.68 -3.84 19.14
C VAL A 133 -4.16 -3.47 18.99
N ASP A 134 -4.44 -2.23 18.58
CA ASP A 134 -5.81 -1.72 18.40
C ASP A 134 -6.48 -2.14 17.09
N ALA A 135 -5.77 -2.87 16.22
CA ALA A 135 -6.31 -3.39 14.98
C ALA A 135 -5.90 -4.87 14.76
N PRO A 136 -6.37 -5.79 15.61
CA PRO A 136 -6.12 -7.22 15.42
C PRO A 136 -6.75 -7.71 14.10
N PRO A 137 -6.24 -8.82 13.52
CA PRO A 137 -6.88 -9.44 12.36
C PRO A 137 -8.35 -9.77 12.65
N ASN A 138 -9.21 -9.63 11.65
CA ASN A 138 -10.62 -9.98 11.76
C ASN A 138 -11.02 -11.00 10.67
N GLU A 139 -12.12 -11.72 10.91
CA GLU A 139 -12.58 -12.80 10.02
C GLU A 139 -13.27 -12.30 8.73
N ARG A 140 -13.52 -10.99 8.61
CA ARG A 140 -14.29 -10.40 7.49
C ARG A 140 -13.39 -9.94 6.36
N SER A 141 -12.09 -9.82 6.59
CA SER A 141 -11.11 -9.35 5.63
C SER A 141 -9.86 -10.22 5.62
N VAL A 142 -9.16 -10.23 4.49
CA VAL A 142 -7.83 -10.83 4.36
C VAL A 142 -6.80 -9.77 4.70
N ARG A 143 -6.03 -9.97 5.78
CA ARG A 143 -4.96 -9.08 6.19
C ARG A 143 -3.78 -9.15 5.21
N LEU A 144 -3.43 -8.04 4.56
CA LEU A 144 -2.27 -7.90 3.69
C LEU A 144 -1.01 -7.63 4.53
N ILE A 145 -0.36 -8.70 4.97
CA ILE A 145 0.82 -8.62 5.86
C ILE A 145 2.09 -8.11 5.17
N ASN A 146 2.12 -8.12 3.84
CA ASN A 146 3.24 -7.64 3.02
C ASN A 146 2.88 -6.33 2.29
N ALA A 147 1.79 -5.65 2.68
CA ALA A 147 1.43 -4.39 2.05
C ALA A 147 2.59 -3.39 2.16
N ALA A 148 3.00 -2.87 1.04
CA ALA A 148 4.04 -1.86 0.95
C ALA A 148 3.83 -1.03 -0.31
N GLY A 149 4.27 0.21 -0.30
CA GLY A 149 4.18 1.09 -1.46
C GLY A 149 4.90 2.41 -1.25
N ALA A 150 4.94 3.17 -2.32
CA ALA A 150 5.52 4.50 -2.34
C ALA A 150 4.81 5.40 -3.34
N TRP A 151 4.53 6.62 -2.94
CA TRP A 151 4.30 7.72 -3.85
C TRP A 151 5.62 8.46 -4.06
N LEU A 152 5.94 8.74 -5.30
CA LEU A 152 7.03 9.63 -5.69
C LEU A 152 6.41 10.74 -6.54
N ILE A 153 6.53 11.98 -6.10
CA ILE A 153 6.06 13.15 -6.84
C ILE A 153 7.22 14.09 -7.12
N ARG A 154 7.28 14.57 -8.38
CA ARG A 154 8.33 15.46 -8.89
C ARG A 154 7.74 16.61 -9.67
N PRO A 155 8.20 17.85 -9.47
CA PRO A 155 7.70 18.96 -10.26
C PRO A 155 8.21 18.87 -11.70
N ILE A 156 7.29 18.92 -12.67
CA ILE A 156 7.63 19.18 -14.08
C ILE A 156 7.66 20.69 -14.31
N SER A 157 6.68 21.39 -13.72
CA SER A 157 6.58 22.84 -13.69
C SER A 157 5.92 23.30 -12.39
N ASN A 158 5.65 24.60 -12.23
CA ASN A 158 4.92 25.12 -11.07
C ASN A 158 3.49 24.56 -10.95
N ASN A 159 2.88 24.17 -12.07
CA ASN A 159 1.50 23.69 -12.14
C ASN A 159 1.35 22.29 -12.75
N GLU A 160 2.44 21.53 -12.80
CA GLU A 160 2.45 20.18 -13.36
C GLU A 160 3.42 19.30 -12.59
N THR A 161 3.00 18.08 -12.27
CA THR A 161 3.75 17.15 -11.42
C THR A 161 3.74 15.75 -12.02
N ALA A 162 4.92 15.16 -12.15
CA ALA A 162 5.07 13.74 -12.43
C ALA A 162 4.75 12.95 -11.15
N VAL A 163 3.78 12.05 -11.25
CA VAL A 163 3.32 11.18 -10.17
C VAL A 163 3.69 9.74 -10.50
N THR A 164 4.34 9.08 -9.58
CA THR A 164 4.59 7.63 -9.62
C THR A 164 4.05 7.01 -8.35
N TYR A 165 3.20 6.00 -8.49
CA TYR A 165 2.74 5.17 -7.38
C TYR A 165 3.20 3.74 -7.59
N THR A 166 3.93 3.19 -6.62
CA THR A 166 4.45 1.82 -6.64
C THR A 166 3.87 1.06 -5.46
N TRP A 167 3.45 -0.19 -5.66
CA TRP A 167 2.88 -0.99 -4.58
C TRP A 167 3.19 -2.48 -4.73
N ASN A 168 3.18 -3.22 -3.62
CA ASN A 168 3.16 -4.68 -3.63
C ASN A 168 1.81 -5.15 -4.17
N GLY A 169 1.84 -5.90 -5.27
CA GLY A 169 0.65 -6.35 -5.98
C GLY A 169 -0.03 -7.60 -5.42
N GLU A 170 0.43 -8.16 -4.29
CA GLU A 170 -0.23 -9.31 -3.68
C GLU A 170 -1.63 -8.95 -3.17
N LEU A 171 -2.60 -9.78 -3.52
CA LEU A 171 -3.96 -9.68 -2.98
C LEU A 171 -4.28 -10.77 -1.96
N LEU A 172 -3.44 -11.80 -1.86
CA LEU A 172 -3.58 -12.93 -0.93
C LEU A 172 -4.99 -13.59 -0.95
N GLY A 173 -5.21 -14.53 -0.03
CA GLY A 173 -6.51 -15.15 0.17
C GLY A 173 -7.03 -15.87 -1.08
N ASP A 174 -8.28 -15.61 -1.40
CA ASP A 174 -9.08 -16.27 -2.45
C ASP A 174 -8.92 -15.65 -3.85
N PHE A 175 -8.08 -14.62 -4.03
CA PHE A 175 -7.93 -13.95 -5.32
C PHE A 175 -7.08 -14.79 -6.28
N PRO A 176 -7.59 -15.15 -7.48
CA PRO A 176 -6.89 -16.03 -8.40
C PRO A 176 -5.72 -15.32 -9.10
N SER A 177 -4.55 -15.97 -9.14
CA SER A 177 -3.33 -15.39 -9.71
C SER A 177 -3.46 -14.98 -11.19
N TRP A 178 -4.25 -15.71 -11.98
CA TRP A 178 -4.49 -15.38 -13.39
C TRP A 178 -5.21 -14.04 -13.59
N ALA A 179 -5.95 -13.56 -12.60
CA ALA A 179 -6.67 -12.29 -12.66
C ALA A 179 -5.85 -11.09 -12.17
N LEU A 180 -4.69 -11.31 -11.54
CA LEU A 180 -3.83 -10.26 -11.00
C LEU A 180 -3.44 -9.19 -12.03
N PRO A 181 -2.98 -9.50 -13.26
CA PRO A 181 -2.61 -8.47 -14.23
C PRO A 181 -3.76 -7.50 -14.55
N LYS A 182 -4.99 -8.03 -14.63
CA LYS A 182 -6.18 -7.19 -14.84
C LYS A 182 -6.48 -6.34 -13.61
N ALA A 183 -6.36 -6.90 -12.40
CA ALA A 183 -6.58 -6.18 -11.15
C ALA A 183 -5.56 -5.03 -11.00
N TRP A 184 -4.27 -5.29 -11.27
CA TRP A 184 -3.22 -4.28 -11.22
C TRP A 184 -3.44 -3.15 -12.22
N LYS A 185 -3.81 -3.49 -13.45
CA LYS A 185 -4.14 -2.48 -14.47
C LYS A 185 -5.33 -1.62 -14.04
N THR A 186 -6.39 -2.24 -13.50
CA THR A 186 -7.56 -1.53 -13.00
C THR A 186 -7.17 -0.61 -11.84
N GLN A 187 -6.48 -1.12 -10.83
CA GLN A 187 -6.04 -0.34 -9.67
C GLN A 187 -5.15 0.84 -10.06
N GLY A 188 -4.21 0.64 -10.98
CA GLY A 188 -3.31 1.72 -11.43
C GLY A 188 -4.06 2.86 -12.11
N ASN A 189 -5.08 2.57 -12.91
CA ASN A 189 -5.94 3.60 -13.51
C ASN A 189 -6.81 4.31 -12.47
N GLU A 190 -7.50 3.53 -11.62
CA GLU A 190 -8.40 4.06 -10.59
C GLU A 190 -7.67 5.03 -9.64
N ILE A 191 -6.45 4.71 -9.23
CA ILE A 191 -5.67 5.57 -8.33
C ILE A 191 -5.38 6.93 -8.96
N ILE A 192 -4.95 6.96 -10.23
CA ILE A 192 -4.65 8.21 -10.94
C ILE A 192 -5.93 9.00 -11.24
N GLU A 193 -7.00 8.31 -11.67
CA GLU A 193 -8.30 8.92 -11.96
C GLU A 193 -8.87 9.60 -10.70
N TRP A 194 -8.96 8.88 -9.58
CA TRP A 194 -9.51 9.41 -8.34
C TRP A 194 -8.67 10.53 -7.73
N LEU A 195 -7.34 10.42 -7.82
CA LEU A 195 -6.45 11.51 -7.44
C LEU A 195 -6.73 12.78 -8.28
N GLY A 196 -6.92 12.61 -9.59
CA GLY A 196 -7.28 13.70 -10.50
C GLY A 196 -8.67 14.28 -10.22
N GLU A 197 -9.67 13.46 -9.90
CA GLU A 197 -11.00 13.89 -9.49
C GLU A 197 -10.94 14.75 -8.23
N ALA A 198 -10.25 14.29 -7.19
CA ALA A 198 -10.12 15.02 -5.93
C ALA A 198 -9.34 16.35 -6.06
N LEU A 199 -8.48 16.47 -7.06
CA LEU A 199 -7.76 17.72 -7.35
C LEU A 199 -8.63 18.77 -8.10
N ASN A 200 -9.78 18.36 -8.63
CA ASN A 200 -10.72 19.24 -9.32
C ASN A 200 -11.81 19.81 -8.39
N GLU A 201 -11.93 19.32 -7.16
CA GLU A 201 -12.86 19.80 -6.13
C GLU A 201 -12.31 21.00 -5.36
#